data_7afc4833736c1c2feeae837194650c63
#
_entry.id   7afc4833736c1c2feeae837194650c63
#
_cell.length_a   1.000
_cell.length_b   1.000
_cell.length_c   1.000
_cell.angle_alpha   90.00
_cell.angle_beta   90.00
_cell.angle_gamma   90.00
#
_symmetry.space_group_name_H-M   'P 1'
#
loop_
_entity.id
_entity.type
_entity.pdbx_description
1 polymer ?
#
loop_
_entity_poly.entity_id
_entity_poly.type
_entity_poly.pdbx_seq_one_letter_code
_entity_poly.pdbx_strand_id
1 'polypeptide(L)'
;MIARAQGIDVLFVILPHSLLLDVAGPAEAFRLANQHRERRGLAPRFHLRFAAPNASQATSVGLSIAGLEPLPHALIAPTWAVVVGQPTEHLSHLTPALTLATTWLQRHLGHLVRNDSGEHRLVTICSGTLLAGRAGLLGRRRCTTHHELIATLRALAPQANVVENRVFVIDGPIASSAGITSGIDLALHLIAEECGEALAASVADDMVVYVRRSDRDPEQSPFHLHRGHLHSTVHRVQNVIAKEPERDWNMTELARAGHTTERHLLRLFVEHARVSPLRYLQTIRLERARQALEHGASVTRAAQVAGFRSDLQMRRAWSKHWGGSPRDALVMFRRRL
;
A
#
# COMPACT_ATOMS: atom_id res chain seq x y z
N MET A 1 -20.84 11.34 23.34
CA MET A 1 -20.34 10.22 22.51
C MET A 1 -21.44 9.19 22.43
N ILE A 2 -22.35 9.31 21.46
CA ILE A 2 -23.48 8.40 21.26
C ILE A 2 -23.02 7.30 20.30
N ALA A 3 -23.29 6.07 20.68
CA ALA A 3 -22.86 4.83 20.03
C ALA A 3 -23.11 4.84 18.52
N ARG A 4 -22.07 4.60 17.73
CA ARG A 4 -22.20 4.10 16.36
C ARG A 4 -22.73 2.67 16.41
N ALA A 5 -24.04 2.53 16.65
CA ALA A 5 -24.72 1.24 16.80
C ALA A 5 -25.00 0.55 15.44
N GLN A 6 -24.84 1.26 14.31
CA GLN A 6 -25.07 0.70 12.97
C GLN A 6 -23.81 0.09 12.40
N GLY A 7 -23.92 -1.11 11.80
CA GLY A 7 -22.85 -1.76 11.03
C GLY A 7 -22.43 -0.90 9.83
N ILE A 8 -21.28 -1.23 9.25
CA ILE A 8 -20.75 -0.59 8.03
C ILE A 8 -20.91 -1.58 6.88
N ASP A 9 -21.60 -1.16 5.82
CA ASP A 9 -21.64 -1.91 4.56
C ASP A 9 -20.28 -1.77 3.85
N VAL A 10 -19.53 -2.86 3.76
CA VAL A 10 -18.30 -2.92 2.95
C VAL A 10 -18.69 -3.48 1.58
N LEU A 11 -18.96 -2.58 0.65
CA LEU A 11 -19.49 -2.88 -0.67
C LEU A 11 -18.35 -3.01 -1.68
N PHE A 12 -17.99 -4.22 -2.05
CA PHE A 12 -17.02 -4.49 -3.12
C PHE A 12 -17.69 -4.33 -4.48
N VAL A 13 -17.17 -3.41 -5.29
CA VAL A 13 -17.58 -3.20 -6.68
C VAL A 13 -16.73 -4.10 -7.57
N ILE A 14 -17.33 -5.19 -8.03
CA ILE A 14 -16.66 -6.23 -8.83
C ILE A 14 -16.89 -5.96 -10.32
N LEU A 15 -15.80 -5.80 -11.05
CA LEU A 15 -15.80 -5.56 -12.49
C LEU A 15 -15.27 -6.77 -13.25
N PRO A 16 -15.51 -6.87 -14.56
CA PRO A 16 -14.89 -7.92 -15.36
C PRO A 16 -13.38 -7.93 -15.19
N HIS A 17 -12.80 -9.11 -15.01
CA HIS A 17 -11.36 -9.32 -14.79
C HIS A 17 -10.78 -8.67 -13.54
N SER A 18 -11.60 -8.39 -12.51
CA SER A 18 -11.09 -7.91 -11.20
C SER A 18 -9.97 -8.81 -10.69
N LEU A 19 -8.92 -8.17 -10.14
CA LEU A 19 -7.81 -8.88 -9.50
C LEU A 19 -8.35 -9.63 -8.28
N LEU A 20 -8.29 -10.97 -8.32
CA LEU A 20 -8.92 -11.82 -7.31
C LEU A 20 -8.38 -11.53 -5.90
N LEU A 21 -7.09 -11.29 -5.76
CA LEU A 21 -6.49 -11.01 -4.46
C LEU A 21 -6.89 -9.64 -3.90
N ASP A 22 -7.14 -8.65 -4.77
CA ASP A 22 -7.66 -7.34 -4.35
C ASP A 22 -9.07 -7.44 -3.75
N VAL A 23 -9.83 -8.47 -4.13
CA VAL A 23 -11.15 -8.78 -3.56
C VAL A 23 -10.99 -9.62 -2.30
N ALA A 24 -10.37 -10.81 -2.43
CA ALA A 24 -10.35 -11.84 -1.41
C ALA A 24 -9.57 -11.43 -0.16
N GLY A 25 -8.42 -10.77 -0.33
CA GLY A 25 -7.56 -10.38 0.80
C GLY A 25 -8.26 -9.42 1.78
N PRO A 26 -8.73 -8.26 1.33
CA PRO A 26 -9.46 -7.31 2.19
C PRO A 26 -10.78 -7.88 2.72
N ALA A 27 -11.54 -8.62 1.90
CA ALA A 27 -12.80 -9.23 2.33
C ALA A 27 -12.57 -10.20 3.48
N GLU A 28 -11.53 -11.02 3.41
CA GLU A 28 -11.17 -11.97 4.45
C GLU A 28 -10.73 -11.26 5.74
N ALA A 29 -9.99 -10.13 5.63
CA ALA A 29 -9.64 -9.33 6.80
C ALA A 29 -10.89 -8.81 7.55
N PHE A 30 -11.87 -8.26 6.86
CA PHE A 30 -13.12 -7.80 7.47
C PHE A 30 -13.95 -8.95 8.05
N ARG A 31 -14.00 -10.12 7.36
CA ARG A 31 -14.67 -11.33 7.87
C ARG A 31 -14.05 -11.78 9.19
N LEU A 32 -12.73 -11.87 9.25
CA LEU A 32 -11.99 -12.24 10.46
C LEU A 32 -12.21 -11.22 11.59
N ALA A 33 -12.24 -9.92 11.27
CA ALA A 33 -12.56 -8.90 12.26
C ALA A 33 -13.93 -9.13 12.91
N ASN A 34 -14.94 -9.47 12.12
CA ASN A 34 -16.27 -9.83 12.66
C ASN A 34 -16.20 -11.08 13.53
N GLN A 35 -15.50 -12.12 13.10
CA GLN A 35 -15.33 -13.36 13.87
C GLN A 35 -14.67 -13.10 15.23
N HIS A 36 -13.62 -12.24 15.28
CA HIS A 36 -13.00 -11.84 16.54
C HIS A 36 -13.94 -11.03 17.44
N ARG A 37 -14.81 -10.21 16.87
CA ARG A 37 -15.83 -9.47 17.62
C ARG A 37 -16.86 -10.42 18.22
N GLU A 38 -17.38 -11.35 17.44
CA GLU A 38 -18.36 -12.35 17.87
C GLU A 38 -17.82 -13.23 19.01
N ARG A 39 -16.55 -13.66 18.92
CA ARG A 39 -15.86 -14.40 20.00
C ARG A 39 -15.78 -13.59 21.32
N ARG A 40 -15.88 -12.25 21.25
CA ARG A 40 -15.89 -11.33 22.39
C ARG A 40 -17.32 -10.92 22.81
N GLY A 41 -18.36 -11.55 22.24
CA GLY A 41 -19.75 -11.23 22.50
C GLY A 41 -20.22 -9.89 21.90
N LEU A 42 -19.49 -9.36 20.92
CA LEU A 42 -19.84 -8.10 20.23
C LEU A 42 -20.49 -8.40 18.87
N ALA A 43 -21.47 -7.57 18.48
CA ALA A 43 -22.09 -7.69 17.16
C ALA A 43 -21.08 -7.47 16.02
N PRO A 44 -21.26 -8.13 14.84
CA PRO A 44 -20.51 -7.82 13.64
C PRO A 44 -20.48 -6.32 13.34
N ARG A 45 -19.33 -5.80 12.91
CA ARG A 45 -19.18 -4.38 12.56
C ARG A 45 -19.28 -4.15 11.06
N PHE A 46 -18.84 -5.13 10.26
CA PHE A 46 -18.70 -5.02 8.81
C PHE A 46 -19.68 -5.97 8.10
N HIS A 47 -20.57 -5.45 7.27
CA HIS A 47 -21.46 -6.24 6.43
C HIS A 47 -20.86 -6.30 5.02
N LEU A 48 -20.31 -7.46 4.67
CA LEU A 48 -19.68 -7.64 3.35
C LEU A 48 -20.75 -7.81 2.28
N ARG A 49 -20.65 -6.97 1.24
CA ARG A 49 -21.54 -7.00 0.07
C ARG A 49 -20.69 -6.98 -1.19
N PHE A 50 -21.13 -7.71 -2.20
CA PHE A 50 -20.42 -7.84 -3.47
C PHE A 50 -21.38 -7.50 -4.60
N ALA A 51 -21.18 -6.33 -5.22
CA ALA A 51 -22.07 -5.84 -6.28
C ALA A 51 -21.32 -5.68 -7.61
N ALA A 52 -22.03 -5.91 -8.70
CA ALA A 52 -21.47 -5.83 -10.03
C ALA A 52 -22.52 -5.40 -11.07
N PRO A 53 -22.08 -4.97 -12.28
CA PRO A 53 -22.99 -4.77 -13.41
C PRO A 53 -23.73 -6.05 -13.85
N ASN A 54 -23.15 -7.22 -13.63
CA ASN A 54 -23.75 -8.53 -13.98
C ASN A 54 -23.68 -9.48 -12.77
N ALA A 55 -24.58 -10.45 -12.70
CA ALA A 55 -24.68 -11.39 -11.59
C ALA A 55 -23.47 -12.34 -11.44
N SER A 56 -22.61 -12.41 -12.44
CA SER A 56 -21.35 -13.17 -12.42
C SER A 56 -20.27 -12.40 -13.17
N GLN A 57 -19.04 -12.46 -12.69
CA GLN A 57 -17.88 -11.81 -13.31
C GLN A 57 -16.67 -12.75 -13.32
N ALA A 58 -15.97 -12.83 -14.46
CA ALA A 58 -14.68 -13.48 -14.54
C ALA A 58 -13.61 -12.64 -13.81
N THR A 59 -12.71 -13.31 -13.13
CA THR A 59 -11.56 -12.68 -12.46
C THR A 59 -10.31 -12.72 -13.34
N SER A 60 -9.26 -12.02 -12.90
CA SER A 60 -7.92 -12.01 -13.54
C SER A 60 -7.27 -13.39 -13.68
N VAL A 61 -7.67 -14.35 -12.87
CA VAL A 61 -7.11 -15.72 -12.85
C VAL A 61 -8.01 -16.76 -13.53
N GLY A 62 -9.07 -16.32 -14.22
CA GLY A 62 -10.00 -17.20 -14.94
C GLY A 62 -11.10 -17.82 -14.10
N LEU A 63 -11.13 -17.63 -12.78
CA LEU A 63 -12.25 -18.02 -11.94
C LEU A 63 -13.42 -17.05 -12.12
N SER A 64 -14.65 -17.51 -11.96
CA SER A 64 -15.84 -16.65 -11.94
C SER A 64 -16.35 -16.46 -10.52
N ILE A 65 -16.64 -15.21 -10.16
CA ILE A 65 -17.38 -14.87 -8.94
C ILE A 65 -18.87 -14.79 -9.33
N ALA A 66 -19.71 -15.57 -8.68
CA ALA A 66 -21.14 -15.64 -8.89
C ALA A 66 -21.89 -15.16 -7.65
N GLY A 67 -23.22 -14.94 -7.79
CA GLY A 67 -24.05 -14.46 -6.69
C GLY A 67 -23.85 -12.99 -6.37
N LEU A 68 -23.37 -12.21 -7.35
CA LEU A 68 -23.15 -10.77 -7.19
C LEU A 68 -24.50 -10.02 -7.20
N GLU A 69 -24.64 -9.08 -6.27
CA GLU A 69 -25.79 -8.15 -6.26
C GLU A 69 -25.69 -7.16 -7.41
N PRO A 70 -26.81 -6.64 -7.91
CA PRO A 70 -26.78 -5.44 -8.76
C PRO A 70 -26.23 -4.25 -7.97
N LEU A 71 -25.61 -3.29 -8.66
CA LEU A 71 -25.18 -2.04 -8.04
C LEU A 71 -26.39 -1.36 -7.37
N PRO A 72 -26.36 -1.06 -6.06
CA PRO A 72 -27.53 -0.59 -5.33
C PRO A 72 -28.00 0.79 -5.82
N HIS A 73 -29.32 0.98 -5.86
CA HIS A 73 -29.92 2.25 -6.27
C HIS A 73 -29.75 3.37 -5.23
N ALA A 74 -29.50 3.02 -3.96
CA ALA A 74 -29.26 3.95 -2.86
C ALA A 74 -28.31 3.31 -1.83
N LEU A 75 -27.53 4.13 -1.15
CA LEU A 75 -26.71 3.76 0.01
C LEU A 75 -27.51 4.14 1.27
N ILE A 76 -28.05 3.16 1.98
CA ILE A 76 -28.97 3.36 3.09
C ILE A 76 -28.26 3.39 4.44
N ALA A 77 -27.10 2.74 4.53
CA ALA A 77 -26.25 2.64 5.71
C ALA A 77 -24.88 3.27 5.45
N PRO A 78 -24.08 3.55 6.49
CA PRO A 78 -22.66 3.88 6.33
C PRO A 78 -21.99 2.87 5.41
N THR A 79 -21.47 3.32 4.26
CA THR A 79 -20.96 2.42 3.22
C THR A 79 -19.52 2.76 2.85
N TRP A 80 -18.67 1.75 2.87
CA TRP A 80 -17.33 1.80 2.29
C TRP A 80 -17.37 1.11 0.92
N ALA A 81 -17.38 1.91 -0.14
CA ALA A 81 -17.34 1.37 -1.50
C ALA A 81 -15.89 1.00 -1.86
N VAL A 82 -15.65 -0.28 -1.98
CA VAL A 82 -14.32 -0.84 -2.29
C VAL A 82 -14.23 -1.10 -3.79
N VAL A 83 -13.44 -0.29 -4.49
CA VAL A 83 -13.18 -0.43 -5.93
C VAL A 83 -11.86 -1.15 -6.12
N VAL A 84 -11.94 -2.38 -6.62
CA VAL A 84 -10.77 -3.26 -6.81
C VAL A 84 -10.10 -3.03 -8.17
N GLY A 85 -8.85 -3.45 -8.28
CA GLY A 85 -8.08 -3.34 -9.51
C GLY A 85 -8.48 -4.33 -10.60
N GLN A 86 -8.02 -4.01 -11.81
CA GLN A 86 -8.08 -4.85 -13.00
C GLN A 86 -6.69 -4.88 -13.65
N PRO A 87 -6.33 -5.92 -14.43
CA PRO A 87 -5.12 -5.93 -15.24
C PRO A 87 -5.06 -4.75 -16.21
N THR A 88 -3.87 -4.26 -16.49
CA THR A 88 -3.63 -3.01 -17.25
C THR A 88 -4.23 -3.04 -18.66
N GLU A 89 -4.23 -4.19 -19.31
CA GLU A 89 -4.80 -4.41 -20.64
C GLU A 89 -6.31 -4.15 -20.70
N HIS A 90 -7.02 -4.28 -19.56
CA HIS A 90 -8.45 -4.03 -19.47
C HIS A 90 -8.81 -2.58 -19.11
N LEU A 91 -7.82 -1.73 -18.83
CA LEU A 91 -8.03 -0.33 -18.42
C LEU A 91 -8.07 0.65 -19.61
N SER A 92 -7.60 0.25 -20.78
CA SER A 92 -7.46 1.12 -21.95
C SER A 92 -8.79 1.50 -22.59
N HIS A 93 -9.83 0.68 -22.46
CA HIS A 93 -11.12 0.89 -23.09
C HIS A 93 -12.26 0.99 -22.06
N LEU A 94 -13.14 1.97 -22.28
CA LEU A 94 -14.39 2.09 -21.49
C LEU A 94 -15.39 1.03 -21.98
N THR A 95 -15.49 -0.06 -21.27
CA THR A 95 -16.56 -1.05 -21.48
C THR A 95 -17.89 -0.55 -20.91
N PRO A 96 -19.04 -1.09 -21.36
CA PRO A 96 -20.33 -0.77 -20.75
C PRO A 96 -20.36 -0.98 -19.23
N ALA A 97 -19.70 -2.03 -18.74
CA ALA A 97 -19.60 -2.33 -17.30
C ALA A 97 -18.79 -1.25 -16.54
N LEU A 98 -17.67 -0.80 -17.11
CA LEU A 98 -16.86 0.29 -16.53
C LEU A 98 -17.63 1.62 -16.55
N THR A 99 -18.35 1.92 -17.64
CA THR A 99 -19.18 3.12 -17.74
C THR A 99 -20.29 3.13 -16.69
N LEU A 100 -21.00 2.01 -16.53
CA LEU A 100 -22.04 1.86 -15.53
C LEU A 100 -21.49 2.06 -14.10
N ALA A 101 -20.37 1.40 -13.78
CA ALA A 101 -19.73 1.52 -12.47
C ALA A 101 -19.23 2.95 -12.21
N THR A 102 -18.60 3.61 -13.21
CA THR A 102 -18.15 5.00 -13.10
C THR A 102 -19.31 5.95 -12.82
N THR A 103 -20.41 5.81 -13.56
CA THR A 103 -21.63 6.63 -13.38
C THR A 103 -22.25 6.38 -12.01
N TRP A 104 -22.29 5.13 -11.56
CA TRP A 104 -22.78 4.76 -10.24
C TRP A 104 -21.94 5.39 -9.13
N LEU A 105 -20.62 5.25 -9.22
CA LEU A 105 -19.68 5.86 -8.27
C LEU A 105 -19.84 7.37 -8.21
N GLN A 106 -19.92 8.05 -9.34
CA GLN A 106 -20.10 9.50 -9.42
C GLN A 106 -21.43 9.93 -8.77
N ARG A 107 -22.52 9.21 -9.05
CA ARG A 107 -23.85 9.51 -8.49
C ARG A 107 -23.88 9.40 -6.97
N HIS A 108 -23.31 8.31 -6.41
CA HIS A 108 -23.46 7.99 -4.99
C HIS A 108 -22.34 8.56 -4.11
N LEU A 109 -21.14 8.77 -4.67
CA LEU A 109 -19.96 9.20 -3.92
C LEU A 109 -19.40 10.54 -4.37
N GLY A 110 -19.96 11.19 -5.39
CA GLY A 110 -19.48 12.48 -5.89
C GLY A 110 -19.45 13.59 -4.84
N HIS A 111 -20.29 13.51 -3.81
CA HIS A 111 -20.29 14.44 -2.69
C HIS A 111 -19.03 14.35 -1.81
N LEU A 112 -18.35 13.21 -1.75
CA LEU A 112 -17.11 13.01 -0.95
C LEU A 112 -15.96 13.91 -1.38
N VAL A 113 -15.97 14.39 -2.63
CA VAL A 113 -14.95 15.33 -3.13
C VAL A 113 -15.01 16.67 -2.39
N ARG A 114 -16.19 17.08 -1.95
CA ARG A 114 -16.47 18.40 -1.37
C ARG A 114 -16.70 18.38 0.13
N ASN A 115 -16.99 17.23 0.72
CA ASN A 115 -17.42 17.14 2.11
C ASN A 115 -16.73 15.97 2.83
N ASP A 116 -16.10 16.25 3.98
CA ASP A 116 -15.43 15.27 4.84
C ASP A 116 -16.35 14.64 5.88
N SER A 117 -17.56 15.17 6.05
CA SER A 117 -18.47 14.81 7.14
C SER A 117 -19.45 13.68 6.79
N GLY A 118 -19.18 12.91 5.75
CA GLY A 118 -20.04 11.81 5.33
C GLY A 118 -19.79 10.49 6.07
N GLU A 119 -20.84 9.66 6.19
CA GLU A 119 -20.73 8.29 6.73
C GLU A 119 -20.17 7.31 5.69
N HIS A 120 -20.02 7.74 4.43
CA HIS A 120 -19.51 6.93 3.33
C HIS A 120 -18.01 7.14 3.12
N ARG A 121 -17.33 6.09 2.67
CA ARG A 121 -15.93 6.12 2.22
C ARG A 121 -15.78 5.52 0.83
N LEU A 122 -14.86 6.07 0.06
CA LEU A 122 -14.34 5.46 -1.14
C LEU A 122 -13.00 4.79 -0.80
N VAL A 123 -12.94 3.47 -0.97
CA VAL A 123 -11.72 2.67 -0.78
C VAL A 123 -11.31 2.13 -2.14
N THR A 124 -10.12 2.46 -2.61
CA THR A 124 -9.63 2.00 -3.91
C THR A 124 -8.39 1.14 -3.75
N ILE A 125 -8.32 0.05 -4.50
CA ILE A 125 -7.20 -0.90 -4.45
C ILE A 125 -6.60 -0.99 -5.84
N CYS A 126 -5.27 -0.86 -5.94
CA CYS A 126 -4.53 -0.99 -7.19
C CYS A 126 -5.06 -0.04 -8.29
N SER A 127 -5.31 -0.56 -9.47
CA SER A 127 -5.87 0.19 -10.60
C SER A 127 -7.33 0.68 -10.38
N GLY A 128 -8.00 0.23 -9.32
CA GLY A 128 -9.30 0.77 -8.91
C GLY A 128 -9.28 2.29 -8.67
N THR A 129 -8.12 2.85 -8.30
CA THR A 129 -7.94 4.30 -8.17
C THR A 129 -8.08 5.04 -9.50
N LEU A 130 -7.74 4.40 -10.64
CA LEU A 130 -7.94 4.99 -11.95
C LEU A 130 -9.44 5.15 -12.27
N LEU A 131 -10.26 4.18 -11.86
CA LEU A 131 -11.72 4.28 -12.03
C LEU A 131 -12.29 5.44 -11.19
N ALA A 132 -11.83 5.60 -9.96
CA ALA A 132 -12.18 6.74 -9.12
C ALA A 132 -11.74 8.08 -9.75
N GLY A 133 -10.56 8.12 -10.37
CA GLY A 133 -10.08 9.27 -11.13
C GLY A 133 -10.98 9.62 -12.31
N ARG A 134 -11.37 8.62 -13.11
CA ARG A 134 -12.33 8.78 -14.24
C ARG A 134 -13.70 9.26 -13.77
N ALA A 135 -14.14 8.81 -12.61
CA ALA A 135 -15.39 9.26 -12.00
C ALA A 135 -15.30 10.66 -11.36
N GLY A 136 -14.13 11.32 -11.40
CA GLY A 136 -13.92 12.65 -10.81
C GLY A 136 -13.97 12.68 -9.28
N LEU A 137 -13.76 11.53 -8.62
CA LEU A 137 -13.93 11.38 -7.17
C LEU A 137 -12.70 11.76 -6.35
N LEU A 138 -11.56 11.97 -6.98
CA LEU A 138 -10.31 12.24 -6.26
C LEU A 138 -10.12 13.74 -5.91
N GLY A 139 -10.69 14.65 -6.72
CA GLY A 139 -10.58 16.08 -6.48
C GLY A 139 -9.13 16.54 -6.29
N ARG A 140 -8.83 17.26 -5.20
CA ARG A 140 -7.47 17.67 -4.80
C ARG A 140 -6.88 16.78 -3.70
N ARG A 141 -7.49 15.62 -3.45
CA ARG A 141 -7.11 14.71 -2.38
C ARG A 141 -5.81 14.00 -2.68
N ARG A 142 -5.11 13.64 -1.61
CA ARG A 142 -3.97 12.72 -1.68
C ARG A 142 -4.48 11.32 -2.00
N CYS A 143 -3.82 10.65 -2.95
CA CYS A 143 -4.14 9.28 -3.31
C CYS A 143 -2.90 8.57 -3.87
N THR A 144 -2.97 7.25 -3.95
CA THR A 144 -1.95 6.43 -4.60
C THR A 144 -2.60 5.34 -5.46
N THR A 145 -1.79 4.67 -6.27
CA THR A 145 -2.14 3.50 -7.06
C THR A 145 -0.88 2.66 -7.27
N HIS A 146 -0.96 1.55 -7.97
CA HIS A 146 0.21 0.74 -8.32
C HIS A 146 1.29 1.59 -9.00
N HIS A 147 2.56 1.38 -8.66
CA HIS A 147 3.66 2.22 -9.11
C HIS A 147 3.75 2.38 -10.63
N GLU A 148 3.41 1.35 -11.40
CA GLU A 148 3.36 1.40 -12.86
C GLU A 148 2.25 2.31 -13.40
N LEU A 149 1.23 2.62 -12.59
CA LEU A 149 0.05 3.39 -12.98
C LEU A 149 0.05 4.84 -12.49
N ILE A 150 1.08 5.28 -11.78
CA ILE A 150 1.19 6.64 -11.24
C ILE A 150 1.08 7.71 -12.33
N ALA A 151 1.80 7.53 -13.45
CA ALA A 151 1.75 8.47 -14.57
C ALA A 151 0.35 8.53 -15.21
N THR A 152 -0.29 7.36 -15.38
CA THR A 152 -1.65 7.24 -15.90
C THR A 152 -2.66 7.93 -14.98
N LEU A 153 -2.54 7.71 -13.67
CA LEU A 153 -3.44 8.35 -12.69
C LEU A 153 -3.31 9.87 -12.71
N ARG A 154 -2.08 10.41 -12.81
CA ARG A 154 -1.85 11.86 -12.93
C ARG A 154 -2.49 12.45 -14.18
N ALA A 155 -2.45 11.73 -15.29
CA ALA A 155 -3.09 12.17 -16.52
C ALA A 155 -4.62 12.14 -16.43
N LEU A 156 -5.20 11.12 -15.77
CA LEU A 156 -6.66 10.98 -15.58
C LEU A 156 -7.24 11.93 -14.53
N ALA A 157 -6.48 12.24 -13.48
CA ALA A 157 -6.91 13.07 -12.37
C ALA A 157 -5.87 14.19 -12.09
N PRO A 158 -5.72 15.19 -12.97
CA PRO A 158 -4.64 16.17 -12.91
C PRO A 158 -4.72 17.10 -11.68
N GLN A 159 -5.88 17.17 -11.02
CA GLN A 159 -6.04 17.93 -9.79
C GLN A 159 -5.68 17.14 -8.53
N ALA A 160 -5.63 15.81 -8.61
CA ALA A 160 -5.34 14.96 -7.47
C ALA A 160 -3.87 15.06 -7.05
N ASN A 161 -3.62 15.00 -5.75
CA ASN A 161 -2.26 14.93 -5.21
C ASN A 161 -1.80 13.46 -5.19
N VAL A 162 -1.30 12.99 -6.32
CA VAL A 162 -0.86 11.58 -6.48
C VAL A 162 0.48 11.39 -5.79
N VAL A 163 0.47 10.62 -4.71
CA VAL A 163 1.63 10.29 -3.88
C VAL A 163 2.26 8.99 -4.37
N GLU A 164 3.53 9.04 -4.75
CA GLU A 164 4.28 7.87 -5.21
C GLU A 164 4.84 7.05 -4.06
N ASN A 165 5.07 5.77 -4.34
CA ASN A 165 5.76 4.84 -3.48
C ASN A 165 5.20 4.82 -2.05
N ARG A 166 3.90 4.61 -1.93
CA ARG A 166 3.18 4.41 -0.67
C ARG A 166 2.36 3.13 -0.74
N VAL A 167 2.39 2.37 0.34
CA VAL A 167 1.55 1.16 0.47
C VAL A 167 0.08 1.56 0.36
N PHE A 168 -0.33 2.57 1.12
CA PHE A 168 -1.64 3.18 0.99
C PHE A 168 -1.60 4.66 1.41
N VAL A 169 -2.64 5.39 1.06
CA VAL A 169 -2.84 6.80 1.42
C VAL A 169 -4.30 6.98 1.82
N ILE A 170 -4.51 7.68 2.94
CA ILE A 170 -5.84 8.10 3.41
C ILE A 170 -5.88 9.62 3.43
N ASP A 171 -6.94 10.18 2.89
CA ASP A 171 -7.23 11.62 2.90
C ASP A 171 -8.74 11.83 3.04
N GLY A 172 -9.18 12.07 4.28
CA GLY A 172 -10.58 12.18 4.61
C GLY A 172 -11.36 10.91 4.27
N PRO A 173 -12.45 11.00 3.48
CA PRO A 173 -13.27 9.86 3.12
C PRO A 173 -12.67 8.99 2.01
N ILE A 174 -11.50 9.33 1.47
CA ILE A 174 -10.86 8.58 0.39
C ILE A 174 -9.66 7.84 0.93
N ALA A 175 -9.66 6.53 0.74
CA ALA A 175 -8.55 5.64 1.04
C ALA A 175 -8.12 4.92 -0.24
N SER A 176 -6.82 4.88 -0.53
CA SER A 176 -6.28 4.28 -1.75
C SER A 176 -5.03 3.47 -1.45
N SER A 177 -4.87 2.30 -2.05
CA SER A 177 -3.68 1.47 -1.88
C SER A 177 -3.02 1.10 -3.21
N ALA A 178 -1.72 0.78 -3.14
CA ALA A 178 -0.91 0.40 -4.30
C ALA A 178 -1.34 -0.94 -4.93
N GLY A 179 -2.09 -1.76 -4.21
CA GLY A 179 -2.70 -2.97 -4.76
C GLY A 179 -2.08 -4.27 -4.27
N ILE A 180 -2.71 -5.36 -4.64
CA ILE A 180 -2.43 -6.73 -4.26
C ILE A 180 -2.36 -6.85 -2.73
N THR A 181 -1.20 -7.10 -2.14
CA THR A 181 -1.07 -7.26 -0.68
C THR A 181 -1.30 -5.97 0.09
N SER A 182 -1.07 -4.79 -0.50
CA SER A 182 -1.31 -3.51 0.16
C SER A 182 -2.80 -3.19 0.39
N GLY A 183 -3.70 -3.88 -0.32
CA GLY A 183 -5.13 -3.87 -0.03
C GLY A 183 -5.46 -4.51 1.31
N ILE A 184 -4.71 -5.55 1.71
CA ILE A 184 -4.81 -6.17 3.03
C ILE A 184 -4.33 -5.21 4.12
N ASP A 185 -3.18 -4.53 3.92
CA ASP A 185 -2.67 -3.54 4.88
C ASP A 185 -3.67 -2.40 5.09
N LEU A 186 -4.27 -1.90 4.00
CA LEU A 186 -5.31 -0.88 4.09
C LEU A 186 -6.54 -1.38 4.86
N ALA A 187 -7.01 -2.61 4.60
CA ALA A 187 -8.13 -3.19 5.33
C ALA A 187 -7.82 -3.35 6.83
N LEU A 188 -6.63 -3.84 7.18
CA LEU A 188 -6.17 -3.93 8.58
C LEU A 188 -6.11 -2.55 9.26
N HIS A 189 -5.66 -1.53 8.55
CA HIS A 189 -5.65 -0.16 9.07
C HIS A 189 -7.08 0.37 9.32
N LEU A 190 -8.01 0.17 8.37
CA LEU A 190 -9.40 0.57 8.53
C LEU A 190 -10.10 -0.20 9.67
N ILE A 191 -9.76 -1.48 9.87
CA ILE A 191 -10.21 -2.28 11.01
C ILE A 191 -9.66 -1.70 12.31
N ALA A 192 -8.39 -1.26 12.34
CA ALA A 192 -7.79 -0.63 13.51
C ALA A 192 -8.47 0.69 13.88
N GLU A 193 -8.81 1.52 12.89
CA GLU A 193 -9.56 2.77 13.10
C GLU A 193 -10.95 2.52 13.73
N GLU A 194 -11.66 1.47 13.30
CA GLU A 194 -13.04 1.20 13.73
C GLU A 194 -13.15 0.31 14.98
N CYS A 195 -12.24 -0.64 15.12
CA CYS A 195 -12.32 -1.69 16.14
C CYS A 195 -11.13 -1.73 17.09
N GLY A 196 -10.14 -0.87 16.87
CA GLY A 196 -8.93 -0.77 17.69
C GLY A 196 -7.77 -1.67 17.21
N GLU A 197 -6.55 -1.25 17.54
CA GLU A 197 -5.30 -1.89 17.12
C GLU A 197 -5.19 -3.36 17.56
N ALA A 198 -5.66 -3.67 18.77
CA ALA A 198 -5.58 -5.04 19.31
C ALA A 198 -6.41 -6.05 18.48
N LEU A 199 -7.57 -5.61 17.95
CA LEU A 199 -8.37 -6.48 17.09
C LEU A 199 -7.73 -6.63 15.71
N ALA A 200 -7.24 -5.54 15.13
CA ALA A 200 -6.52 -5.58 13.86
C ALA A 200 -5.25 -6.45 13.92
N ALA A 201 -4.53 -6.43 15.06
CA ALA A 201 -3.40 -7.32 15.29
C ALA A 201 -3.82 -8.80 15.28
N SER A 202 -4.90 -9.16 15.99
CA SER A 202 -5.42 -10.52 15.99
C SER A 202 -5.83 -10.99 14.58
N VAL A 203 -6.41 -10.11 13.77
CA VAL A 203 -6.74 -10.41 12.36
C VAL A 203 -5.46 -10.64 11.53
N ALA A 204 -4.44 -9.81 11.71
CA ALA A 204 -3.17 -9.95 11.02
C ALA A 204 -2.47 -11.27 11.36
N ASP A 205 -2.53 -11.69 12.64
CA ASP A 205 -1.99 -12.96 13.11
C ASP A 205 -2.72 -14.15 12.44
N ASP A 206 -4.06 -14.13 12.39
CA ASP A 206 -4.85 -15.17 11.71
C ASP A 206 -4.55 -15.23 10.19
N MET A 207 -4.27 -14.09 9.57
CA MET A 207 -3.88 -14.01 8.16
C MET A 207 -2.39 -14.31 7.91
N VAL A 208 -1.61 -14.56 8.97
CA VAL A 208 -0.15 -14.77 8.91
C VAL A 208 0.57 -13.58 8.26
N VAL A 209 0.09 -12.37 8.51
CA VAL A 209 0.72 -11.12 8.06
C VAL A 209 1.75 -10.68 9.10
N TYR A 210 2.99 -11.16 8.97
CA TYR A 210 4.06 -10.91 9.95
C TYR A 210 4.51 -9.46 10.06
N VAL A 211 4.40 -8.70 8.96
CA VAL A 211 4.79 -7.28 8.91
C VAL A 211 3.60 -6.49 8.40
N ARG A 212 2.96 -5.73 9.29
CA ARG A 212 1.92 -4.75 8.94
C ARG A 212 2.61 -3.49 8.42
N ARG A 213 2.26 -3.11 7.20
CA ARG A 213 2.75 -1.87 6.60
C ARG A 213 1.78 -0.72 6.86
N SER A 214 2.30 0.48 7.01
CA SER A 214 1.56 1.71 7.28
C SER A 214 1.44 2.60 6.04
N ASP A 215 0.68 3.68 6.15
CA ASP A 215 0.58 4.76 5.16
C ASP A 215 1.92 5.46 4.87
N ARG A 216 2.95 5.21 5.70
CA ARG A 216 4.29 5.78 5.57
C ARG A 216 5.27 4.84 4.87
N ASP A 217 4.93 3.57 4.84
CA ASP A 217 5.80 2.57 4.25
C ASP A 217 5.81 2.67 2.73
N PRO A 218 6.96 2.46 2.09
CA PRO A 218 7.05 2.43 0.65
C PRO A 218 6.35 1.20 0.09
N GLU A 219 5.64 1.35 -1.02
CA GLU A 219 5.08 0.24 -1.81
C GLU A 219 6.19 -0.73 -2.20
N GLN A 220 7.27 -0.18 -2.76
CA GLN A 220 8.47 -0.92 -3.07
C GLN A 220 9.46 -0.79 -1.92
N SER A 221 9.53 -1.84 -1.10
CA SER A 221 10.52 -1.90 -0.03
C SER A 221 11.93 -1.75 -0.61
N PRO A 222 12.77 -0.87 -0.06
CA PRO A 222 14.18 -0.78 -0.45
C PRO A 222 14.93 -2.11 -0.36
N PHE A 223 14.49 -3.02 0.51
CA PHE A 223 15.04 -4.38 0.59
C PHE A 223 14.68 -5.24 -0.62
N HIS A 224 13.55 -4.97 -1.29
CA HIS A 224 13.10 -5.65 -2.51
C HIS A 224 13.40 -4.85 -3.78
N LEU A 225 13.56 -3.53 -3.65
CA LEU A 225 14.02 -2.69 -4.75
C LEU A 225 15.34 -3.25 -5.28
N HIS A 226 15.51 -3.36 -6.57
CA HIS A 226 16.68 -3.97 -7.20
C HIS A 226 16.83 -5.50 -7.05
N ARG A 227 15.77 -6.23 -6.63
CA ARG A 227 15.78 -7.70 -6.50
C ARG A 227 14.95 -8.44 -7.56
N GLY A 228 14.40 -7.75 -8.54
CA GLY A 228 13.63 -8.32 -9.65
C GLY A 228 14.48 -9.06 -10.68
N HIS A 229 15.48 -9.84 -10.26
CA HIS A 229 16.37 -10.65 -11.09
C HIS A 229 16.66 -12.00 -10.43
N LEU A 230 17.16 -12.96 -11.20
CA LEU A 230 17.49 -14.32 -10.69
C LEU A 230 19.00 -14.57 -10.57
N HIS A 231 19.84 -13.54 -10.66
CA HIS A 231 21.31 -13.72 -10.65
C HIS A 231 21.83 -14.06 -9.26
N SER A 232 22.32 -15.31 -9.07
CA SER A 232 22.70 -15.88 -7.78
C SER A 232 23.79 -15.09 -7.02
N THR A 233 24.82 -14.61 -7.72
CA THR A 233 25.89 -13.80 -7.12
C THR A 233 25.37 -12.48 -6.58
N VAL A 234 24.52 -11.78 -7.35
CA VAL A 234 23.93 -10.50 -6.94
C VAL A 234 23.01 -10.71 -5.74
N HIS A 235 22.15 -11.74 -5.78
CA HIS A 235 21.29 -12.08 -4.63
C HIS A 235 22.09 -12.41 -3.36
N ARG A 236 23.18 -13.15 -3.49
CA ARG A 236 24.05 -13.49 -2.35
C ARG A 236 24.60 -12.23 -1.69
N VAL A 237 25.13 -11.29 -2.47
CA VAL A 237 25.64 -10.01 -1.95
C VAL A 237 24.52 -9.15 -1.38
N GLN A 238 23.37 -9.08 -2.01
CA GLN A 238 22.20 -8.38 -1.47
C GLN A 238 21.74 -8.98 -0.13
N ASN A 239 21.79 -10.31 0.02
CA ASN A 239 21.42 -10.99 1.26
C ASN A 239 22.37 -10.64 2.41
N VAL A 240 23.69 -10.64 2.20
CA VAL A 240 24.65 -10.27 3.28
C VAL A 240 24.53 -8.80 3.65
N ILE A 241 24.31 -7.91 2.69
CA ILE A 241 24.04 -6.49 2.96
C ILE A 241 22.77 -6.30 3.78
N ALA A 242 21.68 -6.99 3.43
CA ALA A 242 20.41 -6.88 4.13
C ALA A 242 20.47 -7.43 5.57
N LYS A 243 21.25 -8.50 5.76
CA LYS A 243 21.43 -9.14 7.07
C LYS A 243 22.27 -8.29 8.04
N GLU A 244 23.36 -7.71 7.55
CA GLU A 244 24.36 -6.99 8.36
C GLU A 244 24.68 -5.63 7.72
N PRO A 245 23.71 -4.71 7.56
CA PRO A 245 23.96 -3.43 6.90
C PRO A 245 24.89 -2.50 7.69
N GLU A 246 24.96 -2.69 9.02
CA GLU A 246 25.84 -1.94 9.92
C GLU A 246 27.32 -2.29 9.78
N ARG A 247 27.64 -3.48 9.25
CA ARG A 247 29.02 -3.91 9.02
C ARG A 247 29.74 -2.96 8.04
N ASP A 248 31.03 -2.69 8.27
CA ASP A 248 31.84 -1.79 7.43
C ASP A 248 32.20 -2.45 6.09
N TRP A 249 31.17 -2.67 5.27
CA TRP A 249 31.31 -3.24 3.94
C TRP A 249 32.07 -2.32 2.99
N ASN A 250 33.07 -2.86 2.32
CA ASN A 250 33.75 -2.25 1.17
C ASN A 250 33.62 -3.14 -0.07
N MET A 251 34.09 -2.65 -1.22
CA MET A 251 33.95 -3.40 -2.49
C MET A 251 34.67 -4.75 -2.45
N THR A 252 35.82 -4.82 -1.81
CA THR A 252 36.62 -6.05 -1.69
C THR A 252 35.86 -7.11 -0.88
N GLU A 253 35.26 -6.72 0.26
CA GLU A 253 34.48 -7.64 1.11
C GLU A 253 33.20 -8.10 0.43
N LEU A 254 32.50 -7.19 -0.26
CA LEU A 254 31.30 -7.54 -1.04
C LEU A 254 31.64 -8.49 -2.20
N ALA A 255 32.76 -8.26 -2.89
CA ALA A 255 33.22 -9.14 -3.96
C ALA A 255 33.59 -10.55 -3.42
N ARG A 256 34.25 -10.60 -2.26
CA ARG A 256 34.53 -11.87 -1.58
C ARG A 256 33.24 -12.60 -1.19
N ALA A 257 32.28 -11.91 -0.62
CA ALA A 257 30.95 -12.49 -0.29
C ALA A 257 30.21 -12.99 -1.54
N GLY A 258 30.42 -12.35 -2.69
CA GLY A 258 29.88 -12.75 -3.98
C GLY A 258 30.68 -13.87 -4.67
N HIS A 259 31.84 -14.29 -4.13
CA HIS A 259 32.80 -15.19 -4.78
C HIS A 259 33.19 -14.70 -6.19
N THR A 260 33.53 -13.42 -6.31
CA THR A 260 33.87 -12.78 -7.59
C THR A 260 34.90 -11.63 -7.40
N THR A 261 35.31 -10.99 -8.50
CA THR A 261 36.14 -9.79 -8.45
C THR A 261 35.31 -8.53 -8.31
N GLU A 262 35.89 -7.45 -7.78
CA GLU A 262 35.22 -6.16 -7.62
C GLU A 262 34.65 -5.62 -8.94
N ARG A 263 35.46 -5.66 -10.01
CA ARG A 263 35.06 -5.21 -11.34
C ARG A 263 33.87 -6.03 -11.87
N HIS A 264 33.91 -7.34 -11.68
CA HIS A 264 32.83 -8.22 -12.13
C HIS A 264 31.56 -8.01 -11.30
N LEU A 265 31.69 -7.89 -9.96
CA LEU A 265 30.56 -7.59 -9.08
C LEU A 265 29.87 -6.28 -9.46
N LEU A 266 30.65 -5.22 -9.71
CA LEU A 266 30.10 -3.93 -10.12
C LEU A 266 29.30 -4.07 -11.42
N ARG A 267 29.84 -4.77 -12.42
CA ARG A 267 29.14 -5.00 -13.70
C ARG A 267 27.84 -5.77 -13.49
N LEU A 268 27.86 -6.86 -12.73
CA LEU A 268 26.69 -7.67 -12.44
C LEU A 268 25.59 -6.87 -11.71
N PHE A 269 25.96 -6.04 -10.73
CA PHE A 269 24.99 -5.21 -10.03
C PHE A 269 24.35 -4.16 -10.96
N VAL A 270 25.14 -3.50 -11.80
CA VAL A 270 24.62 -2.51 -12.75
C VAL A 270 23.71 -3.19 -13.78
N GLU A 271 24.10 -4.36 -14.28
CA GLU A 271 23.35 -5.11 -15.28
C GLU A 271 22.01 -5.63 -14.73
N HIS A 272 22.04 -6.28 -13.58
CA HIS A 272 20.87 -6.99 -13.04
C HIS A 272 20.07 -6.19 -12.01
N ALA A 273 20.75 -5.45 -11.14
CA ALA A 273 20.09 -4.67 -10.08
C ALA A 273 19.92 -3.17 -10.43
N ARG A 274 20.47 -2.70 -11.56
CA ARG A 274 20.41 -1.30 -12.02
C ARG A 274 21.01 -0.29 -11.03
N VAL A 275 21.88 -0.73 -10.14
CA VAL A 275 22.49 0.08 -9.08
C VAL A 275 23.89 -0.48 -8.76
N SER A 276 24.80 0.34 -8.22
CA SER A 276 26.09 -0.19 -7.73
C SER A 276 25.95 -0.85 -6.35
N PRO A 277 26.83 -1.82 -5.98
CA PRO A 277 26.77 -2.50 -4.68
C PRO A 277 26.79 -1.54 -3.48
N LEU A 278 27.66 -0.52 -3.50
CA LEU A 278 27.75 0.46 -2.41
C LEU A 278 26.55 1.40 -2.35
N ARG A 279 25.95 1.71 -3.51
CA ARG A 279 24.70 2.49 -3.52
C ARG A 279 23.53 1.68 -2.99
N TYR A 280 23.45 0.39 -3.32
CA TYR A 280 22.48 -0.52 -2.72
C TYR A 280 22.66 -0.59 -1.19
N LEU A 281 23.89 -0.80 -0.69
CA LEU A 281 24.18 -0.75 0.74
C LEU A 281 23.72 0.57 1.38
N GLN A 282 23.99 1.70 0.75
CA GLN A 282 23.56 3.02 1.25
C GLN A 282 22.05 3.12 1.36
N THR A 283 21.30 2.60 0.38
CA THR A 283 19.82 2.59 0.40
C THR A 283 19.30 1.75 1.57
N ILE A 284 19.87 0.56 1.79
CA ILE A 284 19.49 -0.32 2.91
C ILE A 284 19.80 0.35 4.27
N ARG A 285 20.95 1.00 4.41
CA ARG A 285 21.31 1.75 5.62
C ARG A 285 20.36 2.91 5.89
N LEU A 286 19.98 3.66 4.86
CA LEU A 286 19.02 4.76 5.00
C LEU A 286 17.66 4.26 5.48
N GLU A 287 17.18 3.14 4.95
CA GLU A 287 15.92 2.54 5.37
C GLU A 287 15.98 2.06 6.84
N ARG A 288 17.07 1.45 7.26
CA ARG A 288 17.29 1.10 8.68
C ARG A 288 17.29 2.35 9.59
N ALA A 289 17.94 3.43 9.14
CA ALA A 289 17.94 4.70 9.89
C ALA A 289 16.52 5.27 10.01
N ARG A 290 15.72 5.23 8.93
CA ARG A 290 14.32 5.67 8.91
C ARG A 290 13.49 4.89 9.93
N GLN A 291 13.57 3.55 9.88
CA GLN A 291 12.88 2.68 10.83
C GLN A 291 13.27 2.98 12.29
N ALA A 292 14.57 3.16 12.57
CA ALA A 292 15.02 3.50 13.91
C ALA A 292 14.46 4.85 14.40
N LEU A 293 14.40 5.86 13.53
CA LEU A 293 13.80 7.17 13.84
C LEU A 293 12.29 7.05 14.11
N GLU A 294 11.57 6.26 13.35
CA GLU A 294 10.14 5.99 13.54
C GLU A 294 9.85 5.31 14.88
N HIS A 295 10.75 4.44 15.32
CA HIS A 295 10.68 3.82 16.66
C HIS A 295 11.25 4.70 17.78
N GLY A 296 11.44 5.99 17.52
CA GLY A 296 11.82 6.97 18.54
C GLY A 296 13.31 7.10 18.83
N ALA A 297 14.19 6.44 18.07
CA ALA A 297 15.63 6.61 18.23
C ALA A 297 16.06 8.06 17.93
N SER A 298 17.13 8.52 18.62
CA SER A 298 17.79 9.78 18.26
C SER A 298 18.48 9.67 16.89
N VAL A 299 18.74 10.81 16.25
CA VAL A 299 19.46 10.85 14.95
C VAL A 299 20.82 10.15 15.06
N THR A 300 21.55 10.35 16.16
CA THR A 300 22.83 9.69 16.41
C THR A 300 22.68 8.17 16.54
N ARG A 301 21.67 7.72 17.30
CA ARG A 301 21.42 6.29 17.46
C ARG A 301 20.96 5.65 16.13
N ALA A 302 20.12 6.32 15.37
CA ALA A 302 19.69 5.86 14.05
C ALA A 302 20.88 5.71 13.08
N ALA A 303 21.82 6.67 13.09
CA ALA A 303 23.04 6.57 12.29
C ALA A 303 23.89 5.34 12.69
N GLN A 304 24.06 5.10 13.99
CA GLN A 304 24.83 3.96 14.52
C GLN A 304 24.21 2.61 14.11
N VAL A 305 22.92 2.40 14.40
CA VAL A 305 22.26 1.12 14.10
C VAL A 305 22.13 0.83 12.61
N ALA A 306 22.16 1.89 11.79
CA ALA A 306 22.17 1.78 10.34
C ALA A 306 23.58 1.59 9.72
N GLY A 307 24.65 1.66 10.53
CA GLY A 307 26.02 1.47 10.07
C GLY A 307 26.65 2.68 9.37
N PHE A 308 26.15 3.88 9.63
CA PHE A 308 26.84 5.12 9.21
C PHE A 308 27.98 5.44 10.20
N ARG A 309 29.12 5.85 9.66
CA ARG A 309 30.31 6.20 10.47
C ARG A 309 30.10 7.49 11.28
N SER A 310 29.14 8.34 10.87
CA SER A 310 28.81 9.58 11.58
C SER A 310 27.41 10.07 11.21
N ASP A 311 26.81 10.89 12.10
CA ASP A 311 25.57 11.63 11.85
C ASP A 311 25.65 12.45 10.57
N LEU A 312 26.80 13.09 10.33
CA LEU A 312 27.00 13.94 9.17
C LEU A 312 26.92 13.12 7.86
N GLN A 313 27.52 11.94 7.85
CA GLN A 313 27.44 11.03 6.71
C GLN A 313 26.01 10.61 6.45
N MET A 314 25.27 10.22 7.50
CA MET A 314 23.84 9.87 7.38
C MET A 314 23.01 11.03 6.87
N ARG A 315 23.17 12.25 7.43
CA ARG A 315 22.43 13.45 7.02
C ARG A 315 22.65 13.78 5.55
N ARG A 316 23.89 13.71 5.06
CA ARG A 316 24.21 13.93 3.64
C ARG A 316 23.56 12.89 2.73
N ALA A 317 23.63 11.62 3.11
CA ALA A 317 22.99 10.52 2.38
C ALA A 317 21.46 10.68 2.37
N TRP A 318 20.87 11.04 3.53
CA TRP A 318 19.45 11.28 3.71
C TRP A 318 18.94 12.40 2.82
N SER A 319 19.57 13.60 2.91
CA SER A 319 19.19 14.76 2.12
C SER A 319 19.27 14.48 0.60
N LYS A 320 20.28 13.71 0.17
CA LYS A 320 20.43 13.31 -1.23
C LYS A 320 19.35 12.33 -1.69
N HIS A 321 18.81 11.49 -0.79
CA HIS A 321 17.88 10.42 -1.14
C HIS A 321 16.42 10.87 -1.04
N TRP A 322 16.04 11.56 0.05
CA TRP A 322 14.64 11.98 0.31
C TRP A 322 14.42 13.49 0.31
N GLY A 323 15.47 14.31 0.26
CA GLY A 323 15.38 15.73 0.57
C GLY A 323 15.21 15.98 2.08
N GLY A 324 15.29 17.22 2.51
CA GLY A 324 15.13 17.59 3.92
C GLY A 324 16.17 16.99 4.88
N SER A 325 15.86 16.94 6.17
CA SER A 325 16.75 16.41 7.19
C SER A 325 16.13 15.25 7.98
N PRO A 326 16.95 14.33 8.56
CA PRO A 326 16.46 13.30 9.48
C PRO A 326 15.76 13.87 10.72
N ARG A 327 16.10 15.11 11.11
CA ARG A 327 15.49 15.80 12.25
C ARG A 327 14.05 16.23 11.94
N ASP A 328 13.80 16.71 10.73
CA ASP A 328 12.45 17.07 10.29
C ASP A 328 11.55 15.84 10.24
N ALA A 329 12.09 14.73 9.75
CA ALA A 329 11.39 13.45 9.77
C ALA A 329 11.06 13.00 11.22
N LEU A 330 12.02 13.09 12.15
CA LEU A 330 11.81 12.77 13.57
C LEU A 330 10.72 13.64 14.21
N VAL A 331 10.68 14.95 13.91
CA VAL A 331 9.63 15.85 14.42
C VAL A 331 8.26 15.45 13.88
N MET A 332 8.18 15.09 12.61
CA MET A 332 6.94 14.59 12.02
C MET A 332 6.49 13.26 12.63
N PHE A 333 7.41 12.35 12.95
CA PHE A 333 7.11 11.07 13.60
C PHE A 333 6.63 11.25 15.05
N ARG A 334 7.26 12.16 15.83
CA ARG A 334 6.87 12.45 17.24
C ARG A 334 5.55 13.18 17.40
N ARG A 335 5.11 13.98 16.44
CA ARG A 335 3.81 14.68 16.50
C ARG A 335 2.61 13.74 16.26
N ARG A 336 2.86 12.48 16.02
CA ARG A 336 1.85 11.48 15.65
C ARG A 336 1.81 10.27 16.62
N LEU A 337 2.68 10.28 17.66
CA LEU A 337 2.59 9.48 18.86
C LEU A 337 1.81 10.25 19.94
#